data_f0c5869ca18b145834713d4e05397ff8
#
_entry.id   f0c5869ca18b145834713d4e05397ff8
#
_cell.length_a   1.000
_cell.length_b   1.000
_cell.length_c   1.000
_cell.angle_alpha   90.00
_cell.angle_beta   90.00
_cell.angle_gamma   90.00
#
_symmetry.space_group_name_H-M   'P 1'
#
loop_
_entity.id
_entity.type
_entity.pdbx_description
1 polymer ?
#
loop_
_entity_poly.entity_id
_entity_poly.type
_entity_poly.pdbx_seq_one_letter_code
_entity_poly.pdbx_strand_id
1 'polypeptide(L)'
;MKFFIKVNSYLRFSFLTLLFMGFVFKSCDSDPSKKIKSENVKATEERLDKSYDSPEIEFDFDTYDFGEVKDGEVVEVDFNFTNTGKSDLIIFDASASCGCTVPEYPQNVNIGPGQKEKLKVRFDTSNKPGKQMKSVTLTTNTNTGKKIIRLSGFVLNN
;
A
#
# COMPACT_ATOMS: atom_id res chain seq x y z
N MET A 1 38.91 -29.44 -76.04
CA MET A 1 39.60 -29.18 -74.73
C MET A 1 39.02 -27.98 -74.00
N LYS A 2 37.68 -27.82 -73.98
CA LYS A 2 37.00 -26.67 -73.28
C LYS A 2 35.84 -27.12 -72.35
N PHE A 3 35.60 -28.41 -72.16
CA PHE A 3 34.44 -28.92 -71.41
C PHE A 3 34.80 -29.28 -69.93
N PHE A 4 36.09 -29.40 -69.61
CA PHE A 4 36.53 -29.82 -68.24
C PHE A 4 36.66 -28.70 -67.24
N ILE A 5 36.62 -27.45 -67.66
CA ILE A 5 36.90 -26.32 -66.75
C ILE A 5 35.58 -25.82 -66.06
N LYS A 6 34.42 -26.12 -66.66
CA LYS A 6 33.12 -25.64 -66.19
C LYS A 6 32.55 -26.41 -64.96
N VAL A 7 32.94 -27.68 -64.84
CA VAL A 7 32.43 -28.54 -63.73
C VAL A 7 33.09 -28.21 -62.39
N ASN A 8 34.34 -27.76 -62.45
CA ASN A 8 35.07 -27.43 -61.18
C ASN A 8 34.60 -26.11 -60.50
N SER A 9 33.95 -25.24 -61.28
CA SER A 9 33.47 -23.97 -60.73
C SER A 9 32.17 -24.14 -59.91
N TYR A 10 31.28 -25.03 -60.34
CA TYR A 10 30.03 -25.32 -59.60
C TYR A 10 30.30 -26.12 -58.33
N LEU A 11 31.30 -26.99 -58.35
CA LEU A 11 31.65 -27.80 -57.18
C LEU A 11 32.29 -26.94 -56.07
N ARG A 12 33.03 -25.90 -56.44
CA ARG A 12 33.61 -24.94 -55.48
C ARG A 12 32.56 -23.98 -54.91
N PHE A 13 31.55 -23.61 -55.68
CA PHE A 13 30.45 -22.77 -55.21
C PHE A 13 29.51 -23.54 -54.29
N SER A 14 29.23 -24.82 -54.54
CA SER A 14 28.40 -25.68 -53.73
C SER A 14 29.05 -25.94 -52.33
N PHE A 15 30.37 -26.05 -52.26
CA PHE A 15 31.07 -26.24 -50.98
C PHE A 15 31.14 -24.96 -50.13
N LEU A 16 31.20 -23.80 -50.81
CA LEU A 16 31.21 -22.51 -50.11
C LEU A 16 29.82 -22.13 -49.53
N THR A 17 28.72 -22.54 -50.21
CA THR A 17 27.35 -22.31 -49.69
C THR A 17 27.00 -23.26 -48.57
N LEU A 18 27.55 -24.48 -48.52
CA LEU A 18 27.34 -25.42 -47.42
C LEU A 18 28.07 -24.99 -46.14
N LEU A 19 29.23 -24.29 -46.28
CA LEU A 19 29.98 -23.78 -45.15
C LEU A 19 29.34 -22.55 -44.51
N PHE A 20 28.50 -21.79 -45.24
CA PHE A 20 27.85 -20.59 -44.75
C PHE A 20 26.50 -20.88 -44.08
N MET A 21 25.89 -22.07 -44.32
CA MET A 21 24.60 -22.44 -43.74
C MET A 21 24.70 -23.12 -42.36
N GLY A 22 25.93 -23.38 -41.90
CA GLY A 22 26.21 -24.00 -40.59
C GLY A 22 26.31 -23.02 -39.40
N PHE A 23 26.12 -21.68 -39.61
CA PHE A 23 26.42 -20.70 -38.57
C PHE A 23 25.22 -19.95 -38.00
N VAL A 24 23.96 -20.36 -38.27
CA VAL A 24 22.78 -19.60 -37.89
C VAL A 24 21.86 -20.33 -36.89
N PHE A 25 22.32 -21.39 -36.21
CA PHE A 25 21.59 -21.96 -35.06
C PHE A 25 22.43 -21.89 -33.79
N LYS A 26 22.84 -20.67 -33.37
CA LYS A 26 22.92 -20.42 -31.94
C LYS A 26 21.51 -20.08 -31.47
N SER A 27 20.73 -21.13 -31.19
CA SER A 27 19.55 -21.07 -30.38
C SER A 27 19.89 -20.33 -29.10
N CYS A 28 19.30 -19.15 -28.90
CA CYS A 28 19.22 -18.52 -27.59
C CYS A 28 18.38 -19.44 -26.70
N ASP A 29 19.03 -20.30 -25.97
CA ASP A 29 18.45 -21.01 -24.84
C ASP A 29 18.29 -20.01 -23.70
N SER A 30 17.27 -19.15 -23.85
CA SER A 30 16.82 -18.28 -22.78
C SER A 30 15.83 -19.08 -21.96
N ASP A 31 16.32 -19.93 -21.10
CA ASP A 31 15.54 -20.53 -20.04
C ASP A 31 14.99 -19.38 -19.15
N PRO A 32 13.66 -19.09 -19.19
CA PRO A 32 13.08 -17.99 -18.42
C PRO A 32 13.20 -18.21 -16.90
N SER A 33 13.48 -19.43 -16.46
CA SER A 33 13.67 -19.77 -15.04
C SER A 33 14.99 -19.28 -14.46
N LYS A 34 15.99 -18.98 -15.29
CA LYS A 34 17.30 -18.43 -14.84
C LYS A 34 17.32 -16.91 -14.62
N LYS A 35 16.24 -16.20 -14.94
CA LYS A 35 16.14 -14.74 -14.76
C LYS A 35 15.62 -14.30 -13.40
N ILE A 36 15.23 -15.23 -12.54
CA ILE A 36 14.95 -14.91 -11.15
C ILE A 36 16.30 -14.82 -10.45
N LYS A 37 16.85 -13.60 -10.38
CA LYS A 37 18.04 -13.35 -9.57
C LYS A 37 17.70 -13.73 -8.14
N SER A 38 18.55 -14.56 -7.53
CA SER A 38 18.45 -14.93 -6.10
C SER A 38 18.38 -13.71 -5.17
N GLU A 39 18.85 -12.56 -5.64
CA GLU A 39 18.74 -11.25 -5.01
C GLU A 39 17.29 -10.74 -4.90
N ASN A 40 16.43 -11.01 -5.89
CA ASN A 40 15.01 -10.63 -5.86
C ASN A 40 14.18 -11.52 -4.92
N VAL A 41 14.57 -12.79 -4.77
CA VAL A 41 13.91 -13.72 -3.81
C VAL A 41 14.28 -13.30 -2.40
N LYS A 42 15.56 -13.00 -2.14
CA LYS A 42 16.04 -12.52 -0.84
C LYS A 42 15.39 -11.18 -0.44
N ALA A 43 15.26 -10.24 -1.38
CA ALA A 43 14.59 -8.96 -1.15
C ALA A 43 13.08 -9.12 -0.89
N THR A 44 12.44 -10.16 -1.42
CA THR A 44 11.03 -10.47 -1.18
C THR A 44 10.84 -11.13 0.19
N GLU A 45 11.71 -12.06 0.56
CA GLU A 45 11.72 -12.69 1.88
C GLU A 45 12.00 -11.65 2.99
N GLU A 46 12.96 -10.74 2.79
CA GLU A 46 13.27 -9.67 3.73
C GLU A 46 12.14 -8.63 3.88
N ARG A 47 11.35 -8.41 2.82
CA ARG A 47 10.14 -7.57 2.88
C ARG A 47 8.98 -8.25 3.58
N LEU A 48 8.82 -9.56 3.39
CA LEU A 48 7.80 -10.37 4.08
C LEU A 48 8.12 -10.47 5.57
N ASP A 49 9.38 -10.62 5.94
CA ASP A 49 9.82 -10.70 7.34
C ASP A 49 9.64 -9.35 8.06
N LYS A 50 9.97 -8.24 7.41
CA LYS A 50 9.67 -6.88 7.93
C LYS A 50 8.18 -6.57 8.04
N SER A 51 7.35 -7.12 7.15
CA SER A 51 5.90 -6.99 7.21
C SER A 51 5.32 -7.74 8.41
N TYR A 52 5.97 -8.83 8.83
CA TYR A 52 5.53 -9.63 9.97
C TYR A 52 5.79 -8.96 11.33
N ASP A 53 6.77 -8.05 11.40
CA ASP A 53 7.14 -7.31 12.61
C ASP A 53 6.61 -5.86 12.61
N SER A 54 5.67 -5.53 11.72
CA SER A 54 5.11 -4.17 11.63
C SER A 54 4.12 -3.87 12.75
N PRO A 55 3.94 -2.59 13.11
CA PRO A 55 2.85 -2.18 13.99
C PRO A 55 1.51 -2.30 13.27
N GLU A 56 0.45 -2.52 14.02
CA GLU A 56 -0.92 -2.59 13.54
C GLU A 56 -1.85 -1.85 14.49
N ILE A 57 -2.78 -1.06 13.94
CA ILE A 57 -3.74 -0.30 14.73
C ILE A 57 -5.14 -0.90 14.56
N GLU A 58 -5.73 -1.34 15.66
CA GLU A 58 -7.08 -1.85 15.72
C GLU A 58 -7.93 -0.99 16.66
N PHE A 59 -9.05 -0.48 16.14
CA PHE A 59 -10.03 0.29 16.90
C PHE A 59 -11.14 -0.61 17.39
N ASP A 60 -11.69 -0.34 18.59
CA ASP A 60 -12.89 -1.04 19.10
C ASP A 60 -14.07 -0.85 18.11
N PHE A 61 -14.15 0.32 17.49
CA PHE A 61 -15.02 0.66 16.36
C PHE A 61 -14.39 1.78 15.54
N ASP A 62 -14.57 1.79 14.23
CA ASP A 62 -14.02 2.82 13.33
C ASP A 62 -15.11 3.74 12.75
N THR A 63 -16.33 3.50 13.10
CA THR A 63 -17.50 4.32 12.72
C THR A 63 -18.37 4.55 13.95
N TYR A 64 -18.73 5.82 14.18
CA TYR A 64 -19.63 6.22 15.27
C TYR A 64 -20.82 6.96 14.70
N ASP A 65 -22.02 6.51 15.07
CA ASP A 65 -23.26 7.22 14.78
C ASP A 65 -23.68 8.01 16.02
N PHE A 66 -23.66 9.33 15.95
CA PHE A 66 -24.06 10.20 17.03
C PHE A 66 -25.59 10.44 17.09
N GLY A 67 -26.37 9.81 16.19
CA GLY A 67 -27.81 9.94 16.16
C GLY A 67 -28.28 11.34 15.78
N GLU A 68 -29.30 11.86 16.49
CA GLU A 68 -29.84 13.18 16.29
C GLU A 68 -29.38 14.13 17.41
N VAL A 69 -28.81 15.27 17.03
CA VAL A 69 -28.36 16.33 17.93
C VAL A 69 -28.90 17.68 17.47
N LYS A 70 -28.96 18.67 18.36
CA LYS A 70 -29.39 20.03 18.00
C LYS A 70 -28.24 20.80 17.37
N ASP A 71 -28.57 21.75 16.49
CA ASP A 71 -27.58 22.66 15.94
C ASP A 71 -26.87 23.44 17.05
N GLY A 72 -25.56 23.48 17.00
CA GLY A 72 -24.69 24.08 18.01
C GLY A 72 -24.23 23.14 19.13
N GLU A 73 -24.73 21.90 19.20
CA GLU A 73 -24.19 20.91 20.12
C GLU A 73 -22.81 20.44 19.69
N VAL A 74 -21.92 20.16 20.66
CA VAL A 74 -20.61 19.56 20.39
C VAL A 74 -20.69 18.08 20.66
N VAL A 75 -20.47 17.28 19.62
CA VAL A 75 -20.34 15.82 19.71
C VAL A 75 -18.91 15.49 20.08
N GLU A 76 -18.72 14.76 21.18
CA GLU A 76 -17.42 14.24 21.61
C GLU A 76 -17.47 12.72 21.66
N VAL A 77 -16.45 12.07 21.12
CA VAL A 77 -16.32 10.61 21.12
C VAL A 77 -14.88 10.20 21.29
N ASP A 78 -14.64 9.21 22.15
CA ASP A 78 -13.34 8.56 22.33
C ASP A 78 -13.32 7.26 21.52
N PHE A 79 -12.47 7.21 20.53
CA PHE A 79 -12.16 6.00 19.74
C PHE A 79 -10.97 5.31 20.39
N ASN A 80 -11.22 4.26 21.17
CA ASN A 80 -10.15 3.47 21.74
C ASN A 80 -9.52 2.58 20.69
N PHE A 81 -8.22 2.44 20.76
CA PHE A 81 -7.48 1.55 19.87
C PHE A 81 -6.37 0.80 20.62
N THR A 82 -5.93 -0.28 20.01
CA THR A 82 -4.85 -1.13 20.49
C THR A 82 -3.82 -1.29 19.40
N ASN A 83 -2.53 -1.25 19.75
CA ASN A 83 -1.49 -1.74 18.86
C ASN A 83 -1.49 -3.27 18.90
N THR A 84 -2.07 -3.90 17.87
CA THR A 84 -2.11 -5.37 17.72
C THR A 84 -0.91 -5.93 16.97
N GLY A 85 -0.01 -5.04 16.50
CA GLY A 85 1.23 -5.42 15.83
C GLY A 85 2.33 -5.88 16.78
N LYS A 86 3.52 -6.09 16.25
CA LYS A 86 4.69 -6.60 16.98
C LYS A 86 5.77 -5.55 17.23
N SER A 87 5.64 -4.37 16.68
CA SER A 87 6.54 -3.24 16.90
C SER A 87 5.78 -1.99 17.33
N ASP A 88 6.51 -0.96 17.76
CA ASP A 88 5.92 0.28 18.24
C ASP A 88 5.10 0.99 17.16
N LEU A 89 3.85 1.29 17.48
CA LEU A 89 2.97 2.11 16.65
C LEU A 89 3.24 3.59 16.95
N ILE A 90 3.36 4.38 15.89
CA ILE A 90 3.48 5.84 15.96
C ILE A 90 2.41 6.47 15.08
N ILE A 91 1.67 7.43 15.64
CA ILE A 91 0.75 8.27 14.89
C ILE A 91 1.45 9.61 14.63
N PHE A 92 1.74 9.88 13.37
CA PHE A 92 2.43 11.12 12.95
C PHE A 92 1.48 12.30 12.85
N ASP A 93 0.26 12.04 12.33
CA ASP A 93 -0.73 13.08 12.05
C ASP A 93 -2.15 12.52 12.13
N ALA A 94 -3.10 13.39 12.48
CA ALA A 94 -4.53 13.13 12.42
C ALA A 94 -5.25 14.31 11.79
N SER A 95 -5.77 14.12 10.58
CA SER A 95 -6.33 15.14 9.73
C SER A 95 -7.85 14.92 9.56
N ALA A 96 -8.65 15.93 9.92
CA ALA A 96 -10.10 15.88 9.79
C ALA A 96 -10.57 16.39 8.42
N SER A 97 -11.72 15.90 7.95
CA SER A 97 -12.34 16.31 6.68
C SER A 97 -12.86 17.75 6.65
N CYS A 98 -12.97 18.40 7.82
CA CYS A 98 -13.32 19.83 7.96
C CYS A 98 -12.70 20.43 9.20
N GLY A 99 -12.55 21.76 9.24
CA GLY A 99 -12.10 22.50 10.42
C GLY A 99 -13.08 22.50 11.60
N CYS A 100 -14.27 21.95 11.42
CA CYS A 100 -15.27 21.76 12.47
C CYS A 100 -15.08 20.47 13.30
N THR A 101 -14.08 19.67 12.96
CA THR A 101 -13.76 18.41 13.64
C THR A 101 -12.30 18.47 14.08
N VAL A 102 -12.07 18.31 15.36
CA VAL A 102 -10.74 18.41 15.98
C VAL A 102 -10.39 17.06 16.61
N PRO A 103 -9.37 16.36 16.09
CA PRO A 103 -8.84 15.15 16.72
C PRO A 103 -7.79 15.52 17.78
N GLU A 104 -7.83 14.83 18.92
CA GLU A 104 -6.79 14.82 19.96
C GLU A 104 -6.27 13.40 20.12
N TYR A 105 -4.96 13.19 20.00
CA TYR A 105 -4.33 11.87 19.94
C TYR A 105 -2.88 11.91 20.46
N PRO A 106 -2.29 10.76 20.84
CA PRO A 106 -0.88 10.69 21.24
C PRO A 106 0.05 10.89 20.03
N GLN A 107 0.36 12.14 19.72
CA GLN A 107 1.18 12.49 18.56
C GLN A 107 2.65 12.16 18.79
N ASN A 108 3.26 11.41 17.86
CA ASN A 108 4.68 11.03 17.89
C ASN A 108 5.11 10.29 19.16
N VAL A 109 4.17 9.61 19.82
CA VAL A 109 4.42 8.75 20.98
C VAL A 109 4.58 7.30 20.51
N ASN A 110 5.55 6.59 21.09
CA ASN A 110 5.71 5.16 20.85
C ASN A 110 4.67 4.40 21.66
N ILE A 111 3.78 3.71 20.97
CA ILE A 111 2.72 2.86 21.54
C ILE A 111 3.13 1.42 21.31
N GLY A 112 3.62 0.75 22.36
CA GLY A 112 4.15 -0.61 22.27
C GLY A 112 3.10 -1.67 21.91
N PRO A 113 3.52 -2.88 21.52
CA PRO A 113 2.63 -4.00 21.27
C PRO A 113 1.69 -4.29 22.46
N GLY A 114 0.39 -4.42 22.15
CA GLY A 114 -0.65 -4.65 23.14
C GLY A 114 -1.07 -3.41 23.97
N GLN A 115 -0.40 -2.29 23.82
CA GLN A 115 -0.81 -1.04 24.50
C GLN A 115 -2.08 -0.47 23.89
N LYS A 116 -2.90 0.11 24.78
CA LYS A 116 -4.16 0.76 24.43
C LYS A 116 -4.03 2.26 24.60
N GLU A 117 -4.56 2.97 23.66
CA GLU A 117 -4.64 4.42 23.64
C GLU A 117 -5.98 4.88 23.08
N LYS A 118 -6.24 6.17 23.05
CA LYS A 118 -7.45 6.76 22.51
C LYS A 118 -7.19 7.92 21.58
N LEU A 119 -8.09 8.04 20.61
CA LEU A 119 -8.26 9.21 19.77
C LEU A 119 -9.58 9.86 20.16
N LYS A 120 -9.53 11.05 20.76
CA LYS A 120 -10.72 11.84 21.03
C LYS A 120 -11.05 12.70 19.82
N VAL A 121 -12.30 12.70 19.42
CA VAL A 121 -12.77 13.53 18.31
C VAL A 121 -13.89 14.44 18.80
N ARG A 122 -13.76 15.73 18.53
CA ARG A 122 -14.77 16.76 18.79
C ARG A 122 -15.31 17.28 17.47
N PHE A 123 -16.62 17.27 17.32
CA PHE A 123 -17.32 17.82 16.15
C PHE A 123 -18.30 18.90 16.61
N ASP A 124 -18.07 20.14 16.18
CA ASP A 124 -18.98 21.27 16.36
C ASP A 124 -20.03 21.27 15.26
N THR A 125 -21.29 21.12 15.66
CA THR A 125 -22.44 21.04 14.75
C THR A 125 -23.00 22.40 14.36
N SER A 126 -22.47 23.50 14.88
CA SER A 126 -22.96 24.88 14.64
C SER A 126 -23.08 25.18 13.16
N ASN A 127 -24.29 25.61 12.73
CA ASN A 127 -24.61 25.93 11.34
C ASN A 127 -24.41 24.76 10.36
N LYS A 128 -24.72 23.54 10.80
CA LYS A 128 -24.58 22.32 9.98
C LYS A 128 -25.82 21.43 10.05
N PRO A 129 -27.03 21.97 9.78
CA PRO A 129 -28.23 21.15 9.84
C PRO A 129 -28.22 20.03 8.80
N GLY A 130 -29.01 19.00 9.07
CA GLY A 130 -29.19 17.85 8.20
C GLY A 130 -28.16 16.74 8.43
N LYS A 131 -28.10 15.81 7.49
CA LYS A 131 -27.21 14.63 7.57
C LYS A 131 -25.74 15.05 7.53
N GLN A 132 -25.00 14.62 8.52
CA GLN A 132 -23.56 14.88 8.63
C GLN A 132 -22.77 13.58 8.49
N MET A 133 -21.64 13.67 7.82
CA MET A 133 -20.62 12.62 7.75
C MET A 133 -19.24 13.28 7.82
N LYS A 134 -18.46 12.94 8.82
CA LYS A 134 -17.12 13.44 9.05
C LYS A 134 -16.14 12.28 9.08
N SER A 135 -14.93 12.52 8.63
CA SER A 135 -13.85 11.55 8.71
C SER A 135 -12.60 12.16 9.30
N VAL A 136 -11.85 11.35 10.04
CA VAL A 136 -10.50 11.64 10.50
C VAL A 136 -9.58 10.60 9.91
N THR A 137 -8.53 11.05 9.24
CA THR A 137 -7.49 10.22 8.66
C THR A 137 -6.26 10.30 9.54
N LEU A 138 -5.85 9.17 10.10
CA LEU A 138 -4.59 9.02 10.82
C LEU A 138 -3.48 8.64 9.83
N THR A 139 -2.32 9.26 9.96
CA THR A 139 -1.08 8.87 9.28
C THR A 139 -0.19 8.16 10.29
N THR A 140 0.21 6.93 10.01
CA THR A 140 0.91 6.06 10.95
C THR A 140 2.10 5.36 10.29
N ASN A 141 2.92 4.69 11.09
CA ASN A 141 4.01 3.82 10.61
C ASN A 141 3.56 2.37 10.32
N THR A 142 2.24 2.10 10.27
CA THR A 142 1.72 0.78 9.86
C THR A 142 1.99 0.51 8.37
N ASN A 143 1.87 -0.73 7.94
CA ASN A 143 2.08 -1.12 6.53
C ASN A 143 1.16 -0.36 5.56
N THR A 144 -0.07 -0.06 5.96
CA THR A 144 -1.01 0.75 5.17
C THR A 144 -0.70 2.23 5.21
N GLY A 145 0.06 2.70 6.20
CA GLY A 145 0.41 4.09 6.44
C GLY A 145 -0.76 4.99 6.86
N LYS A 146 -2.01 4.51 6.75
CA LYS A 146 -3.21 5.30 7.03
C LYS A 146 -4.32 4.46 7.64
N LYS A 147 -5.05 5.07 8.58
CA LYS A 147 -6.32 4.54 9.12
C LYS A 147 -7.37 5.66 9.10
N ILE A 148 -8.59 5.33 8.71
CA ILE A 148 -9.70 6.30 8.64
C ILE A 148 -10.78 5.88 9.62
N ILE A 149 -11.23 6.83 10.44
CA ILE A 149 -12.42 6.71 11.28
C ILE A 149 -13.51 7.67 10.79
N ARG A 150 -14.77 7.39 11.13
CA ARG A 150 -15.94 8.15 10.65
C ARG A 150 -16.90 8.45 11.77
N LEU A 151 -17.51 9.64 11.69
CA LEU A 151 -18.65 10.03 12.47
C LEU A 151 -19.82 10.31 11.52
N SER A 152 -21.02 9.84 11.86
CA SER A 152 -22.23 10.12 11.12
C SER A 152 -23.40 10.41 12.06
N GLY A 153 -24.40 11.12 11.56
CA GLY A 153 -25.60 11.44 12.31
C GLY A 153 -26.39 12.57 11.65
N PHE A 154 -27.37 13.09 12.36
CA PHE A 154 -28.27 14.12 11.87
C PHE A 154 -28.32 15.31 12.84
N VAL A 155 -28.14 16.52 12.33
CA VAL A 155 -28.25 17.76 13.08
C VAL A 155 -29.61 18.39 12.82
N LEU A 156 -30.40 18.51 13.88
CA LEU A 156 -31.73 19.13 13.83
C LEU A 156 -31.61 20.63 13.58
N ASN A 157 -32.50 21.17 12.77
CA ASN A 157 -32.58 22.61 12.56
C ASN A 157 -33.23 23.24 13.80
N ASN A 158 -32.70 24.36 14.26
CA ASN A 158 -33.32 25.15 15.35
C ASN A 158 -34.55 25.88 14.88
#